data_89aa5a841afde40e7efe519bae4e8407
#
_entry.id   89aa5a841afde40e7efe519bae4e8407
#
_cell.length_a   1.000
_cell.length_b   1.000
_cell.length_c   1.000
_cell.angle_alpha   90.00
_cell.angle_beta   90.00
_cell.angle_gamma   90.00
#
_symmetry.space_group_name_H-M   'P 1'
#
loop_
_entity.id
_entity.type
_entity.pdbx_description
1 polymer ?
#
loop_
_entity_poly.entity_id
_entity_poly.type
_entity_poly.pdbx_seq_one_letter_code
_entity_poly.pdbx_strand_id
1 'polypeptide(L)'
;MPGTLSRRTFLANAAAVPAATLIPTGVATPARPSVTTASLIDAERGVIRSAMDGSGIGAAAVCLVEGGQVRWTEGFGHVSGQGSVPVDASTMFSIQSTSKNFAAVAVLLAVQDGILDLDAPITRYLPSFTVRSRFEHAPQERISLRLLLANRAGFTHEAPLGNNYELASPGFDAHVRSISQTWLRFPVGTRYRYSNLGFDLAGHVLEQVAGISYPAWLQRRIFEPLGMHDSTADASVYLASKVRALGTQEGHTQVPPVTPLVVSGGVWTSAADMAKYLGFLLGGGRSGAQQLLEPRLWDEMHGFGLGGDYGLGVMRSERLYGSTPVRLLHHRGGGFGFGCVFTYCRQANAGFAAMFNRATSAGYGIGERLLDQLLSARFGPRQPRVPLSSLAPIRLTQDQMQQMAGSWIGRSGKAKIGVAGNGELQLHRGAHAEGTRFAAIDGDQLFTVDTDGEVATYRYHAATDMLPAYLECSNGEDGLDQNDPIDGPTGPQAPHWQPWLGRYRVDQWGRPSMFVVLEQRHGWLYIDGIRLVAEVEPGLLFTSDGEAVDFRGSQPTWRNLRLRRVAPMGQG
;
A
#
# COMPACT_ATOMS: atom_id res chain seq x y z
N MET A 1 -10.26 -33.62 10.57
CA MET A 1 -9.22 -32.67 10.14
C MET A 1 -8.96 -32.89 8.67
N PRO A 2 -9.38 -32.04 7.72
CA PRO A 2 -8.97 -32.11 6.33
C PRO A 2 -7.69 -31.30 6.16
N GLY A 3 -6.69 -31.95 5.53
CA GLY A 3 -5.37 -31.38 5.29
C GLY A 3 -5.41 -30.23 4.32
N THR A 4 -4.74 -29.15 4.67
CA THR A 4 -4.48 -27.99 3.80
C THR A 4 -3.59 -28.40 2.64
N LEU A 5 -4.12 -28.43 1.43
CA LEU A 5 -3.32 -28.55 0.21
C LEU A 5 -2.47 -27.28 0.04
N SER A 6 -1.16 -27.44 0.03
CA SER A 6 -0.23 -26.35 -0.11
C SER A 6 -0.25 -25.80 -1.55
N ARG A 7 0.02 -24.50 -1.74
CA ARG A 7 0.19 -23.82 -3.05
C ARG A 7 1.12 -24.57 -4.03
N ARG A 8 2.04 -25.40 -3.53
CA ARG A 8 2.96 -26.22 -4.34
C ARG A 8 2.27 -27.34 -5.11
N THR A 9 1.20 -27.91 -4.59
CA THR A 9 0.49 -29.05 -5.21
C THR A 9 -0.38 -28.58 -6.39
N PHE A 10 -0.88 -27.35 -6.36
CA PHE A 10 -1.74 -26.83 -7.43
C PHE A 10 -0.97 -26.54 -8.73
N LEU A 11 0.27 -26.05 -8.65
CA LEU A 11 1.13 -25.78 -9.82
C LEU A 11 1.74 -27.06 -10.44
N ALA A 12 1.86 -28.13 -9.67
CA ALA A 12 2.45 -29.39 -10.13
C ALA A 12 1.48 -30.26 -10.98
N ASN A 13 0.17 -30.08 -10.79
CA ASN A 13 -0.83 -30.92 -11.50
C ASN A 13 -1.28 -30.36 -12.87
N ALA A 14 -0.78 -29.21 -13.31
CA ALA A 14 -1.10 -28.65 -14.62
C ALA A 14 -0.18 -29.12 -15.78
N ALA A 15 0.74 -30.03 -15.53
CA ALA A 15 1.74 -30.44 -16.52
C ALA A 15 1.78 -31.96 -16.73
N ALA A 16 0.70 -32.54 -17.30
CA ALA A 16 0.75 -33.88 -17.85
C ALA A 16 -0.04 -33.95 -19.18
N VAL A 17 0.61 -33.53 -20.27
CA VAL A 17 0.22 -33.87 -21.65
C VAL A 17 1.27 -34.84 -22.18
N PRO A 18 0.90 -36.01 -22.75
CA PRO A 18 1.86 -37.01 -23.21
C PRO A 18 2.66 -36.51 -24.42
N ALA A 19 3.98 -36.70 -24.37
CA ALA A 19 4.92 -36.38 -25.44
C ALA A 19 4.72 -37.29 -26.66
N ALA A 20 4.36 -36.67 -27.77
CA ALA A 20 4.53 -37.31 -29.09
C ALA A 20 5.97 -37.08 -29.57
N THR A 21 6.66 -38.17 -29.80
CA THR A 21 8.04 -38.23 -30.33
C THR A 21 8.06 -37.72 -31.77
N LEU A 22 8.64 -36.56 -32.04
CA LEU A 22 9.03 -36.09 -33.36
C LEU A 22 10.54 -35.99 -33.44
N ILE A 23 11.12 -36.60 -34.44
CA ILE A 23 12.54 -36.61 -34.80
C ILE A 23 12.92 -35.17 -35.24
N PRO A 24 13.98 -34.55 -34.75
CA PRO A 24 14.34 -33.21 -35.15
C PRO A 24 15.18 -33.20 -36.42
N THR A 25 14.65 -32.67 -37.51
CA THR A 25 15.50 -32.13 -38.60
C THR A 25 16.06 -30.82 -38.13
N GLY A 26 17.39 -30.77 -37.90
CA GLY A 26 18.09 -29.62 -37.40
C GLY A 26 18.05 -28.43 -38.39
N VAL A 27 17.17 -27.48 -38.12
CA VAL A 27 17.32 -26.09 -38.59
C VAL A 27 17.90 -25.33 -37.41
N ALA A 28 19.15 -24.87 -37.55
CA ALA A 28 19.79 -23.99 -36.60
C ALA A 28 18.95 -22.70 -36.47
N THR A 29 18.22 -22.56 -35.38
CA THR A 29 17.54 -21.33 -35.05
C THR A 29 18.62 -20.26 -34.88
N PRO A 30 18.56 -19.10 -35.58
CA PRO A 30 19.54 -18.06 -35.38
C PRO A 30 19.53 -17.65 -33.90
N ALA A 31 20.72 -17.64 -33.28
CA ALA A 31 20.89 -17.19 -31.91
C ALA A 31 20.27 -15.79 -31.79
N ARG A 32 19.23 -15.65 -30.96
CA ARG A 32 18.71 -14.33 -30.62
C ARG A 32 19.88 -13.50 -30.11
N PRO A 33 20.07 -12.25 -30.58
CA PRO A 33 21.09 -11.38 -30.03
C PRO A 33 20.92 -11.32 -28.51
N SER A 34 21.99 -11.59 -27.78
CA SER A 34 21.98 -11.56 -26.32
C SER A 34 21.66 -10.12 -25.89
N VAL A 35 20.46 -9.91 -25.39
CA VAL A 35 20.04 -8.61 -24.84
C VAL A 35 20.91 -8.33 -23.62
N THR A 36 21.75 -7.30 -23.68
CA THR A 36 22.62 -6.92 -22.57
C THR A 36 21.89 -5.95 -21.64
N THR A 37 22.26 -5.93 -20.37
CA THR A 37 21.73 -4.95 -19.40
C THR A 37 21.94 -3.51 -19.91
N ALA A 38 23.06 -3.22 -20.56
CA ALA A 38 23.34 -1.90 -21.14
C ALA A 38 22.32 -1.51 -22.22
N SER A 39 22.00 -2.42 -23.16
CA SER A 39 21.01 -2.13 -24.21
C SER A 39 19.58 -1.96 -23.65
N LEU A 40 19.25 -2.64 -22.56
CA LEU A 40 17.99 -2.46 -21.85
C LEU A 40 17.92 -1.09 -21.17
N ILE A 41 19.00 -0.65 -20.54
CA ILE A 41 19.11 0.69 -19.94
C ILE A 41 18.93 1.78 -21.00
N ASP A 42 19.59 1.66 -22.16
CA ASP A 42 19.48 2.64 -23.24
C ASP A 42 18.03 2.76 -23.76
N ALA A 43 17.34 1.64 -23.90
CA ALA A 43 15.92 1.63 -24.27
C ALA A 43 15.02 2.25 -23.18
N GLU A 44 15.32 1.98 -21.91
CA GLU A 44 14.54 2.49 -20.77
C GLU A 44 14.64 4.01 -20.63
N ARG A 45 15.78 4.63 -20.96
CA ARG A 45 15.92 6.10 -21.00
C ARG A 45 14.85 6.77 -21.86
N GLY A 46 14.55 6.18 -23.02
CA GLY A 46 13.47 6.65 -23.90
C GLY A 46 12.09 6.54 -23.28
N VAL A 47 11.84 5.42 -22.61
CA VAL A 47 10.56 5.18 -21.90
C VAL A 47 10.37 6.17 -20.76
N ILE A 48 11.41 6.43 -19.97
CA ILE A 48 11.36 7.40 -18.86
C ILE A 48 11.04 8.80 -19.39
N ARG A 49 11.74 9.26 -20.43
CA ARG A 49 11.47 10.59 -21.02
C ARG A 49 10.04 10.70 -21.53
N SER A 50 9.55 9.69 -22.25
CA SER A 50 8.16 9.66 -22.72
C SER A 50 7.14 9.66 -21.59
N ALA A 51 7.40 8.92 -20.49
CA ALA A 51 6.54 8.92 -19.33
C ALA A 51 6.52 10.28 -18.64
N MET A 52 7.66 10.96 -18.54
CA MET A 52 7.77 12.30 -17.96
C MET A 52 7.00 13.33 -18.80
N ASP A 53 7.21 13.35 -20.11
CA ASP A 53 6.56 14.30 -21.03
C ASP A 53 5.05 14.14 -21.03
N GLY A 54 4.55 12.90 -21.07
CA GLY A 54 3.11 12.59 -21.11
C GLY A 54 2.38 12.79 -19.79
N SER A 55 3.10 12.86 -18.66
CA SER A 55 2.47 12.90 -17.31
C SER A 55 2.81 14.16 -16.50
N GLY A 56 3.60 15.08 -17.06
CA GLY A 56 4.03 16.30 -16.39
C GLY A 56 4.98 16.06 -15.21
N ILE A 57 5.74 14.97 -15.23
CA ILE A 57 6.85 14.74 -14.29
C ILE A 57 8.02 15.61 -14.73
N GLY A 58 8.41 16.58 -13.91
CA GLY A 58 9.52 17.50 -14.21
C GLY A 58 10.89 17.01 -13.76
N ALA A 59 10.92 16.10 -12.80
CA ALA A 59 12.13 15.53 -12.20
C ALA A 59 11.93 14.05 -11.87
N ALA A 60 12.89 13.20 -12.27
CA ALA A 60 12.91 11.78 -11.90
C ALA A 60 14.36 11.33 -11.67
N ALA A 61 14.55 10.32 -10.82
CA ALA A 61 15.84 9.64 -10.65
C ALA A 61 15.60 8.14 -10.48
N VAL A 62 16.49 7.33 -11.04
CA VAL A 62 16.37 5.88 -11.08
C VAL A 62 17.66 5.19 -10.69
N CYS A 63 17.54 3.97 -10.18
CA CYS A 63 18.69 3.09 -9.99
C CYS A 63 18.35 1.63 -10.32
N LEU A 64 19.35 0.89 -10.78
CA LEU A 64 19.32 -0.54 -11.04
C LEU A 64 20.51 -1.21 -10.35
N VAL A 65 20.22 -2.26 -9.58
CA VAL A 65 21.22 -3.16 -8.99
C VAL A 65 21.01 -4.55 -9.57
N GLU A 66 22.06 -5.17 -10.05
CA GLU A 66 22.05 -6.52 -10.59
C GLU A 66 23.36 -7.26 -10.26
N GLY A 67 23.24 -8.51 -9.78
CA GLY A 67 24.40 -9.32 -9.43
C GLY A 67 25.23 -8.73 -8.29
N GLY A 68 24.60 -7.99 -7.37
CA GLY A 68 25.28 -7.30 -6.27
C GLY A 68 26.04 -6.03 -6.69
N GLN A 69 25.89 -5.58 -7.92
CA GLN A 69 26.55 -4.39 -8.47
C GLN A 69 25.51 -3.33 -8.86
N VAL A 70 25.85 -2.07 -8.61
CA VAL A 70 25.08 -0.94 -9.17
C VAL A 70 25.38 -0.88 -10.68
N ARG A 71 24.36 -1.12 -11.50
CA ARG A 71 24.47 -1.11 -12.96
C ARG A 71 24.07 0.22 -13.55
N TRP A 72 23.21 0.95 -12.86
CA TRP A 72 22.71 2.23 -13.36
C TRP A 72 22.24 3.11 -12.20
N THR A 73 22.58 4.38 -12.27
CA THR A 73 21.99 5.48 -11.51
C THR A 73 21.95 6.68 -12.42
N GLU A 74 20.78 7.30 -12.59
CA GLU A 74 20.63 8.46 -13.50
C GLU A 74 19.49 9.37 -13.03
N GLY A 75 19.70 10.69 -13.22
CA GLY A 75 18.69 11.71 -13.02
C GLY A 75 18.14 12.22 -14.35
N PHE A 76 16.89 12.65 -14.36
CA PHE A 76 16.17 13.15 -15.52
C PHE A 76 15.43 14.45 -15.17
N GLY A 77 15.48 15.43 -16.08
CA GLY A 77 14.79 16.70 -15.91
C GLY A 77 15.51 17.66 -14.96
N HIS A 78 14.74 18.50 -14.26
CA HIS A 78 15.27 19.59 -13.42
C HIS A 78 14.51 19.64 -12.08
N VAL A 79 15.19 20.01 -11.00
CA VAL A 79 14.68 19.94 -9.61
C VAL A 79 13.40 20.77 -9.37
N SER A 80 13.23 21.90 -10.08
CA SER A 80 12.11 22.82 -9.95
C SER A 80 11.55 23.36 -11.27
N GLY A 81 11.77 22.65 -12.37
CA GLY A 81 11.34 23.03 -13.71
C GLY A 81 12.48 23.45 -14.63
N GLN A 82 12.17 23.71 -15.91
CA GLN A 82 13.18 24.04 -16.94
C GLN A 82 14.03 25.23 -16.53
N GLY A 83 15.35 25.13 -16.77
CA GLY A 83 16.32 26.18 -16.45
C GLY A 83 16.81 26.19 -15.00
N SER A 84 16.29 25.32 -14.12
CA SER A 84 16.84 25.10 -12.78
C SER A 84 17.97 24.05 -12.80
N VAL A 85 18.46 23.66 -11.60
CA VAL A 85 19.52 22.65 -11.46
C VAL A 85 19.06 21.33 -12.09
N PRO A 86 19.85 20.70 -12.98
CA PRO A 86 19.55 19.37 -13.52
C PRO A 86 19.49 18.33 -12.38
N VAL A 87 18.62 17.36 -12.54
CA VAL A 87 18.54 16.20 -11.64
C VAL A 87 19.71 15.26 -11.94
N ASP A 88 20.39 14.80 -10.91
CA ASP A 88 21.45 13.79 -10.98
C ASP A 88 21.17 12.63 -10.00
N ALA A 89 22.12 11.70 -9.91
CA ALA A 89 22.02 10.54 -9.05
C ALA A 89 22.03 10.87 -7.54
N SER A 90 22.50 12.06 -7.14
CA SER A 90 22.57 12.55 -5.75
C SER A 90 21.37 13.41 -5.35
N THR A 91 20.52 13.77 -6.30
CA THR A 91 19.34 14.60 -6.05
C THR A 91 18.37 13.90 -5.10
N MET A 92 18.04 14.58 -3.99
CA MET A 92 17.10 14.04 -3.00
C MET A 92 15.65 14.18 -3.44
N PHE A 93 14.89 13.10 -3.27
CA PHE A 93 13.44 13.02 -3.45
C PHE A 93 12.77 12.56 -2.16
N SER A 94 11.56 13.01 -1.91
CA SER A 94 10.70 12.36 -0.91
C SER A 94 10.21 11.02 -1.45
N ILE A 95 10.41 9.96 -0.68
CA ILE A 95 9.98 8.61 -1.09
C ILE A 95 8.65 8.20 -0.48
N GLN A 96 8.03 9.10 0.28
CA GLN A 96 6.69 8.90 0.83
C GLN A 96 6.55 7.53 1.53
N SER A 97 5.46 6.82 1.32
CA SER A 97 5.19 5.53 1.99
C SER A 97 6.25 4.44 1.77
N THR A 98 7.18 4.60 0.84
CA THR A 98 8.37 3.75 0.73
C THR A 98 9.23 3.81 2.00
N SER A 99 9.12 4.89 2.79
CA SER A 99 9.71 5.07 4.11
C SER A 99 9.32 3.97 5.11
N LYS A 100 8.17 3.34 4.92
CA LYS A 100 7.70 2.24 5.78
C LYS A 100 8.62 1.02 5.77
N ASN A 101 9.32 0.81 4.66
CA ASN A 101 10.31 -0.26 4.59
C ASN A 101 11.53 0.05 5.47
N PHE A 102 12.00 1.30 5.45
CA PHE A 102 13.06 1.78 6.36
C PHE A 102 12.61 1.72 7.83
N ALA A 103 11.35 2.06 8.12
CA ALA A 103 10.81 1.97 9.47
C ALA A 103 10.78 0.52 9.98
N ALA A 104 10.42 -0.44 9.15
CA ALA A 104 10.47 -1.84 9.52
C ALA A 104 11.90 -2.30 9.83
N VAL A 105 12.88 -1.95 8.97
CA VAL A 105 14.29 -2.23 9.23
C VAL A 105 14.76 -1.57 10.52
N ALA A 106 14.38 -0.31 10.78
CA ALA A 106 14.76 0.42 12.00
C ALA A 106 14.26 -0.27 13.27
N VAL A 107 12.99 -0.71 13.29
CA VAL A 107 12.41 -1.46 14.41
C VAL A 107 13.09 -2.82 14.58
N LEU A 108 13.34 -3.53 13.47
CA LEU A 108 14.00 -4.84 13.51
C LEU A 108 15.46 -4.75 14.03
N LEU A 109 16.18 -3.68 13.71
CA LEU A 109 17.50 -3.42 14.29
C LEU A 109 17.41 -3.18 15.81
N ALA A 110 16.37 -2.51 16.28
CA ALA A 110 16.14 -2.34 17.72
C ALA A 110 15.74 -3.66 18.41
N VAL A 111 15.03 -4.54 17.70
CA VAL A 111 14.76 -5.91 18.17
C VAL A 111 16.06 -6.74 18.23
N GLN A 112 16.91 -6.61 17.23
CA GLN A 112 18.24 -7.24 17.21
C GLN A 112 19.12 -6.81 18.39
N ASP A 113 19.05 -5.53 18.76
CA ASP A 113 19.76 -4.98 19.91
C ASP A 113 19.13 -5.37 21.26
N GLY A 114 17.99 -6.07 21.26
CA GLY A 114 17.27 -6.51 22.46
C GLY A 114 16.52 -5.39 23.20
N ILE A 115 16.40 -4.20 22.61
CA ILE A 115 15.69 -3.06 23.22
C ILE A 115 14.20 -3.06 22.91
N LEU A 116 13.77 -3.75 21.85
CA LEU A 116 12.38 -3.94 21.48
C LEU A 116 12.05 -5.43 21.30
N ASP A 117 10.77 -5.75 21.44
CA ASP A 117 10.18 -7.06 21.17
C ASP A 117 9.01 -6.85 20.21
N LEU A 118 9.02 -7.57 19.06
CA LEU A 118 7.98 -7.43 18.04
C LEU A 118 6.59 -7.78 18.53
N ASP A 119 6.48 -8.70 19.48
CA ASP A 119 5.22 -9.30 19.89
C ASP A 119 4.73 -8.79 21.26
N ALA A 120 5.57 -8.05 21.98
CA ALA A 120 5.15 -7.42 23.22
C ALA A 120 4.06 -6.36 22.96
N PRO A 121 3.07 -6.23 23.85
CA PRO A 121 2.12 -5.12 23.79
C PRO A 121 2.83 -3.77 23.80
N ILE A 122 2.39 -2.83 22.95
CA ILE A 122 3.01 -1.49 22.92
C ILE A 122 2.88 -0.74 24.25
N THR A 123 1.91 -1.08 25.07
CA THR A 123 1.74 -0.55 26.43
C THR A 123 2.94 -0.86 27.34
N ARG A 124 3.76 -1.85 27.03
CA ARG A 124 5.05 -2.08 27.69
C ARG A 124 5.99 -0.88 27.52
N TYR A 125 5.94 -0.22 26.39
CA TYR A 125 6.83 0.89 26.00
C TYR A 125 6.15 2.25 26.16
N LEU A 126 4.83 2.29 25.99
CA LEU A 126 3.97 3.47 26.10
C LEU A 126 2.82 3.18 27.09
N PRO A 127 3.08 3.15 28.43
CA PRO A 127 2.07 2.72 29.41
C PRO A 127 0.79 3.57 29.44
N SER A 128 0.88 4.85 29.02
CA SER A 128 -0.27 5.76 28.99
C SER A 128 -1.01 5.76 27.65
N PHE A 129 -0.53 5.01 26.63
CA PHE A 129 -1.19 4.96 25.34
C PHE A 129 -2.53 4.24 25.44
N THR A 130 -3.54 4.84 24.87
CA THR A 130 -4.88 4.27 24.70
C THR A 130 -5.36 4.47 23.28
N VAL A 131 -6.34 3.69 22.86
CA VAL A 131 -7.08 3.90 21.61
C VAL A 131 -8.51 3.41 21.79
N ARG A 132 -9.45 4.02 21.07
CA ARG A 132 -10.87 3.69 21.20
C ARG A 132 -11.22 2.49 20.31
N SER A 133 -12.10 1.63 20.80
CA SER A 133 -12.67 0.52 20.03
C SER A 133 -14.13 0.32 20.42
N ARG A 134 -14.97 -0.04 19.45
CA ARG A 134 -16.35 -0.51 19.72
C ARG A 134 -16.43 -2.03 19.81
N PHE A 135 -15.32 -2.72 19.61
CA PHE A 135 -15.26 -4.18 19.52
C PHE A 135 -14.70 -4.85 20.76
N GLU A 136 -13.81 -4.18 21.46
CA GLU A 136 -13.04 -4.76 22.55
C GLU A 136 -12.66 -3.70 23.57
N HIS A 137 -12.53 -4.13 24.82
CA HIS A 137 -12.05 -3.31 25.92
C HIS A 137 -10.51 -3.32 25.91
N ALA A 138 -9.88 -2.15 26.16
CA ALA A 138 -8.42 -1.99 26.23
C ALA A 138 -7.65 -2.60 25.03
N PRO A 139 -8.01 -2.27 23.76
CA PRO A 139 -7.39 -2.87 22.58
C PRO A 139 -5.87 -2.64 22.51
N GLN A 140 -5.36 -1.56 23.11
CA GLN A 140 -3.92 -1.24 23.16
C GLN A 140 -3.07 -2.33 23.82
N GLU A 141 -3.65 -3.16 24.68
CA GLU A 141 -2.94 -4.28 25.33
C GLU A 141 -2.68 -5.46 24.38
N ARG A 142 -3.34 -5.45 23.23
CA ARG A 142 -3.17 -6.46 22.16
C ARG A 142 -2.39 -5.94 20.95
N ILE A 143 -2.16 -4.64 20.87
CA ILE A 143 -1.39 -4.04 19.78
C ILE A 143 0.10 -4.29 20.03
N SER A 144 0.79 -4.89 19.04
CA SER A 144 2.21 -5.12 19.04
C SER A 144 2.89 -4.43 17.87
N LEU A 145 4.22 -4.28 17.91
CA LEU A 145 4.99 -3.73 16.78
C LEU A 145 4.80 -4.55 15.50
N ARG A 146 4.69 -5.87 15.61
CA ARG A 146 4.37 -6.76 14.48
C ARG A 146 3.06 -6.37 13.82
N LEU A 147 2.01 -6.17 14.59
CA LEU A 147 0.69 -5.80 14.07
C LEU A 147 0.68 -4.39 13.47
N LEU A 148 1.44 -3.46 14.04
CA LEU A 148 1.61 -2.10 13.50
C LEU A 148 2.29 -2.15 12.12
N LEU A 149 3.45 -2.80 12.03
CA LEU A 149 4.25 -2.89 10.81
C LEU A 149 3.58 -3.75 9.71
N ALA A 150 2.70 -4.68 10.09
CA ALA A 150 1.91 -5.50 9.16
C ALA A 150 0.55 -4.88 8.79
N ASN A 151 0.23 -3.65 9.26
CA ASN A 151 -1.05 -2.99 9.03
C ASN A 151 -2.27 -3.81 9.50
N ARG A 152 -2.14 -4.51 10.66
CA ARG A 152 -3.20 -5.36 11.24
C ARG A 152 -3.66 -4.89 12.62
N ALA A 153 -3.20 -3.74 13.09
CA ALA A 153 -3.59 -3.20 14.39
C ALA A 153 -5.00 -2.59 14.40
N GLY A 154 -5.63 -2.39 13.25
CA GLY A 154 -7.00 -1.87 13.17
C GLY A 154 -7.12 -0.36 13.03
N PHE A 155 -6.04 0.38 12.95
CA PHE A 155 -6.06 1.84 12.85
C PHE A 155 -6.72 2.34 11.57
N THR A 156 -7.36 3.51 11.68
CA THR A 156 -7.72 4.36 10.52
C THR A 156 -6.46 4.87 9.82
N HIS A 157 -6.64 5.49 8.64
CA HIS A 157 -5.50 5.96 7.85
C HIS A 157 -4.90 7.27 8.37
N GLU A 158 -5.72 8.19 8.91
CA GLU A 158 -5.35 9.55 9.27
C GLU A 158 -5.58 9.83 10.76
N ALA A 159 -4.66 10.59 11.36
CA ALA A 159 -4.80 11.11 12.73
C ALA A 159 -5.65 12.39 12.77
N PRO A 160 -6.21 12.76 13.93
CA PRO A 160 -6.86 14.05 14.12
C PRO A 160 -5.93 15.25 13.89
N LEU A 161 -4.62 15.11 14.18
CA LEU A 161 -3.58 16.12 13.97
C LEU A 161 -2.47 15.57 13.08
N GLY A 162 -1.97 16.41 12.15
CA GLY A 162 -0.85 16.03 11.28
C GLY A 162 -1.20 14.96 10.27
N ASN A 163 -2.40 15.03 9.71
CA ASN A 163 -2.84 14.15 8.65
C ASN A 163 -2.36 14.64 7.26
N ASN A 164 -2.53 13.81 6.24
CA ASN A 164 -2.13 14.11 4.86
C ASN A 164 -2.90 15.29 4.21
N TYR A 165 -3.90 15.83 4.88
CA TYR A 165 -4.82 16.82 4.32
C TYR A 165 -4.67 18.20 4.98
N GLU A 166 -3.85 18.33 6.00
CA GLU A 166 -3.58 19.60 6.69
C GLU A 166 -2.21 20.15 6.31
N LEU A 167 -2.15 21.47 6.05
CA LEU A 167 -0.89 22.18 5.78
C LEU A 167 -0.02 22.37 7.02
N ALA A 168 -0.65 22.47 8.20
CA ALA A 168 0.04 22.68 9.45
C ALA A 168 0.62 21.35 9.96
N SER A 169 1.94 21.35 10.22
CA SER A 169 2.57 20.25 10.94
C SER A 169 2.53 20.57 12.45
N PRO A 170 1.78 19.81 13.25
CA PRO A 170 1.68 20.03 14.70
C PRO A 170 2.94 19.57 15.46
N GLY A 171 3.94 19.07 14.75
CA GLY A 171 5.06 18.32 15.31
C GLY A 171 4.71 16.85 15.54
N PHE A 172 5.74 15.99 15.49
CA PHE A 172 5.56 14.53 15.52
C PHE A 172 4.92 14.04 16.82
N ASP A 173 5.34 14.57 17.94
CA ASP A 173 4.78 14.26 19.27
C ASP A 173 3.27 14.55 19.39
N ALA A 174 2.82 15.72 18.90
CA ALA A 174 1.40 16.06 18.93
C ALA A 174 0.59 15.18 17.97
N HIS A 175 1.17 14.86 16.80
CA HIS A 175 0.59 13.91 15.85
C HIS A 175 0.36 12.55 16.52
N VAL A 176 1.39 11.94 17.09
CA VAL A 176 1.29 10.61 17.72
C VAL A 176 0.35 10.61 18.91
N ARG A 177 0.39 11.62 19.78
CA ARG A 177 -0.58 11.73 20.88
C ARG A 177 -2.03 11.82 20.41
N SER A 178 -2.28 12.41 19.25
CA SER A 178 -3.64 12.49 18.69
C SER A 178 -4.18 11.12 18.24
N ILE A 179 -3.31 10.13 17.99
CA ILE A 179 -3.72 8.76 17.63
C ILE A 179 -4.60 8.13 18.71
N SER A 180 -4.37 8.46 19.98
CA SER A 180 -5.22 7.98 21.09
C SER A 180 -6.68 8.44 21.00
N GLN A 181 -6.98 9.45 20.19
CA GLN A 181 -8.34 9.94 19.97
C GLN A 181 -9.07 9.22 18.83
N THR A 182 -8.37 8.34 18.09
CA THR A 182 -8.95 7.61 16.97
C THR A 182 -9.72 6.39 17.43
N TRP A 183 -10.57 5.87 16.54
CA TRP A 183 -11.29 4.62 16.70
C TRP A 183 -10.67 3.54 15.84
N LEU A 184 -10.53 2.33 16.38
CA LEU A 184 -10.19 1.17 15.59
C LEU A 184 -11.34 0.79 14.66
N ARG A 185 -11.02 0.49 13.41
CA ARG A 185 -11.97 0.10 12.35
C ARG A 185 -12.47 -1.33 12.50
N PHE A 186 -11.66 -2.20 13.14
CA PHE A 186 -11.93 -3.63 13.37
C PHE A 186 -11.12 -4.13 14.58
N PRO A 187 -11.44 -5.32 15.12
CA PRO A 187 -10.69 -5.89 16.23
C PRO A 187 -9.23 -6.12 15.90
N VAL A 188 -8.35 -5.85 16.86
CA VAL A 188 -6.88 -5.98 16.69
C VAL A 188 -6.51 -7.37 16.14
N GLY A 189 -5.70 -7.40 15.10
CA GLY A 189 -5.15 -8.61 14.49
C GLY A 189 -6.06 -9.33 13.48
N THR A 190 -7.32 -8.89 13.31
CA THR A 190 -8.31 -9.66 12.53
C THR A 190 -8.28 -9.39 11.03
N ARG A 191 -7.88 -8.18 10.61
CA ARG A 191 -7.92 -7.76 9.20
C ARG A 191 -6.67 -6.97 8.83
N TYR A 192 -6.32 -7.00 7.56
CA TYR A 192 -5.37 -6.07 6.96
C TYR A 192 -6.09 -4.78 6.58
N ARG A 193 -5.54 -3.64 6.98
CA ARG A 193 -5.91 -2.29 6.50
C ARG A 193 -4.70 -1.39 6.58
N TYR A 194 -4.36 -0.84 5.44
CA TYR A 194 -3.22 0.07 5.34
C TYR A 194 -3.45 1.33 6.18
N SER A 195 -2.47 1.65 7.02
CA SER A 195 -2.51 2.80 7.92
C SER A 195 -1.13 3.46 8.04
N ASN A 196 -1.09 4.79 8.00
CA ASN A 196 0.11 5.54 8.35
C ASN A 196 0.34 5.50 9.87
N LEU A 197 -0.74 5.56 10.65
CA LEU A 197 -0.69 5.71 12.11
C LEU A 197 0.06 4.57 12.80
N GLY A 198 -0.10 3.34 12.29
CA GLY A 198 0.62 2.19 12.83
C GLY A 198 2.14 2.35 12.75
N PHE A 199 2.63 2.87 11.62
CA PHE A 199 4.06 3.10 11.41
C PHE A 199 4.57 4.30 12.23
N ASP A 200 3.81 5.40 12.26
CA ASP A 200 4.20 6.56 13.07
C ASP A 200 4.23 6.21 14.56
N LEU A 201 3.28 5.42 15.05
CA LEU A 201 3.29 4.91 16.42
C LEU A 201 4.47 3.97 16.69
N ALA A 202 4.81 3.08 15.74
CA ALA A 202 5.97 2.18 15.87
C ALA A 202 7.31 2.96 15.95
N GLY A 203 7.45 4.02 15.14
CA GLY A 203 8.62 4.90 15.22
C GLY A 203 8.68 5.70 16.52
N HIS A 204 7.55 6.13 17.04
CA HIS A 204 7.50 6.79 18.35
C HIS A 204 7.88 5.85 19.49
N VAL A 205 7.41 4.60 19.47
CA VAL A 205 7.88 3.56 20.43
C VAL A 205 9.40 3.44 20.36
N LEU A 206 9.96 3.39 19.15
CA LEU A 206 11.42 3.34 18.97
C LEU A 206 12.14 4.55 19.57
N GLU A 207 11.65 5.77 19.34
CA GLU A 207 12.21 7.00 19.93
C GLU A 207 12.22 6.94 21.46
N GLN A 208 11.09 6.55 22.07
CA GLN A 208 10.95 6.50 23.54
C GLN A 208 11.93 5.51 24.17
N VAL A 209 12.15 4.36 23.53
CA VAL A 209 13.03 3.31 24.07
C VAL A 209 14.50 3.61 23.75
N ALA A 210 14.80 4.12 22.57
CA ALA A 210 16.16 4.43 22.15
C ALA A 210 16.70 5.73 22.79
N GLY A 211 15.83 6.61 23.28
CA GLY A 211 16.22 7.91 23.86
C GLY A 211 16.79 8.90 22.84
N ILE A 212 16.59 8.67 21.55
CA ILE A 212 16.99 9.55 20.45
C ILE A 212 15.86 9.64 19.41
N SER A 213 15.84 10.72 18.64
CA SER A 213 14.81 10.89 17.60
C SER A 213 14.89 9.82 16.52
N TYR A 214 13.77 9.50 15.90
CA TYR A 214 13.68 8.55 14.80
C TYR A 214 14.62 8.92 13.62
N PRO A 215 14.72 10.18 13.18
CA PRO A 215 15.73 10.56 12.19
C PRO A 215 17.15 10.27 12.61
N ALA A 216 17.51 10.54 13.88
CA ALA A 216 18.85 10.24 14.39
C ALA A 216 19.13 8.73 14.48
N TRP A 217 18.11 7.92 14.79
CA TRP A 217 18.22 6.46 14.75
C TRP A 217 18.48 5.96 13.32
N LEU A 218 17.69 6.42 12.31
CA LEU A 218 17.91 6.05 10.91
C LEU A 218 19.30 6.42 10.45
N GLN A 219 19.76 7.64 10.78
CA GLN A 219 21.08 8.12 10.41
C GLN A 219 22.16 7.16 10.91
N ARG A 220 22.16 6.85 12.22
CA ARG A 220 23.18 6.02 12.87
C ARG A 220 23.13 4.55 12.50
N ARG A 221 21.91 4.00 12.31
CA ARG A 221 21.71 2.56 12.21
C ARG A 221 21.50 2.05 10.79
N ILE A 222 21.15 2.95 9.85
CA ILE A 222 20.85 2.58 8.46
C ILE A 222 21.70 3.41 7.50
N PHE A 223 21.58 4.73 7.52
CA PHE A 223 22.19 5.56 6.47
C PHE A 223 23.72 5.54 6.54
N GLU A 224 24.32 5.79 7.70
CA GLU A 224 25.79 5.73 7.87
C GLU A 224 26.38 4.35 7.57
N PRO A 225 25.85 3.23 8.13
CA PRO A 225 26.38 1.90 7.85
C PRO A 225 26.25 1.47 6.38
N LEU A 226 25.26 2.00 5.65
CA LEU A 226 25.09 1.76 4.22
C LEU A 226 25.81 2.79 3.35
N GLY A 227 26.42 3.83 3.93
CA GLY A 227 27.04 4.93 3.19
C GLY A 227 26.04 5.78 2.41
N MET A 228 24.83 5.92 2.91
CA MET A 228 23.73 6.69 2.29
C MET A 228 23.82 8.18 2.70
N HIS A 229 24.72 8.92 2.07
CA HIS A 229 25.06 10.29 2.48
C HIS A 229 24.06 11.35 1.97
N ASP A 230 23.25 11.02 0.96
CA ASP A 230 22.20 11.86 0.40
C ASP A 230 20.81 11.42 0.90
N SER A 231 20.73 10.88 2.12
CA SER A 231 19.51 10.37 2.73
C SER A 231 19.31 10.95 4.12
N THR A 232 18.06 11.28 4.44
CA THR A 232 17.68 11.82 5.74
C THR A 232 16.20 11.56 6.04
N ALA A 233 15.85 11.53 7.32
CA ALA A 233 14.47 11.69 7.78
C ALA A 233 14.30 13.00 8.59
N ASP A 234 15.33 13.85 8.65
CA ASP A 234 15.28 15.17 9.28
C ASP A 234 14.87 16.21 8.23
N ALA A 235 13.71 16.82 8.45
CA ALA A 235 13.17 17.85 7.57
C ALA A 235 14.09 19.07 7.45
N SER A 236 14.82 19.43 8.50
CA SER A 236 15.74 20.59 8.48
C SER A 236 16.93 20.33 7.56
N VAL A 237 17.47 19.10 7.56
CA VAL A 237 18.55 18.66 6.66
C VAL A 237 18.08 18.67 5.22
N TYR A 238 16.89 18.09 4.94
CA TYR A 238 16.30 18.13 3.60
C TYR A 238 16.08 19.55 3.09
N LEU A 239 15.51 20.44 3.92
CA LEU A 239 15.22 21.82 3.54
C LEU A 239 16.50 22.63 3.28
N ALA A 240 17.58 22.35 3.98
CA ALA A 240 18.88 23.00 3.79
C ALA A 240 19.61 22.54 2.53
N SER A 241 19.25 21.38 1.97
CA SER A 241 19.89 20.84 0.75
C SER A 241 19.58 21.70 -0.45
N LYS A 242 20.61 22.02 -1.23
CA LYS A 242 20.50 22.71 -2.54
C LYS A 242 20.19 21.75 -3.68
N VAL A 243 20.38 20.44 -3.48
CA VAL A 243 20.20 19.40 -4.48
C VAL A 243 19.03 18.52 -4.08
N ARG A 244 17.82 19.09 -4.16
CA ARG A 244 16.57 18.41 -3.84
C ARG A 244 15.49 18.72 -4.86
N ALA A 245 14.75 17.73 -5.28
CA ALA A 245 13.60 17.92 -6.15
C ALA A 245 12.45 18.61 -5.39
N LEU A 246 11.70 19.44 -6.07
CA LEU A 246 10.46 20.03 -5.54
C LEU A 246 9.26 19.24 -6.05
N GLY A 247 8.39 18.86 -5.14
CA GLY A 247 7.14 18.15 -5.47
C GLY A 247 6.22 19.03 -6.31
N THR A 248 5.51 18.42 -7.26
CA THR A 248 4.53 19.09 -8.11
C THR A 248 3.20 18.37 -8.07
N GLN A 249 2.11 19.11 -8.11
CA GLN A 249 0.77 18.56 -8.16
C GLN A 249 -0.14 19.42 -9.03
N GLU A 250 -0.98 18.77 -9.82
CA GLU A 250 -1.90 19.47 -10.72
C GLU A 250 -2.83 20.40 -9.94
N GLY A 251 -2.99 21.63 -10.46
CA GLY A 251 -3.83 22.64 -9.81
C GLY A 251 -3.21 23.32 -8.58
N HIS A 252 -1.94 23.04 -8.23
CA HIS A 252 -1.27 23.63 -7.08
C HIS A 252 -0.01 24.37 -7.48
N THR A 253 0.09 25.64 -7.06
CA THR A 253 1.29 26.48 -7.26
C THR A 253 2.42 26.12 -6.28
N GLN A 254 2.09 25.53 -5.13
CA GLN A 254 3.05 25.09 -4.12
C GLN A 254 2.61 23.77 -3.51
N VAL A 255 3.60 22.89 -3.31
CA VAL A 255 3.46 21.64 -2.58
C VAL A 255 4.26 21.77 -1.29
N PRO A 256 3.71 21.44 -0.10
CA PRO A 256 4.49 21.43 1.12
C PRO A 256 5.74 20.58 0.94
N PRO A 257 6.93 21.14 1.23
CA PRO A 257 8.18 20.40 1.06
C PRO A 257 8.36 19.31 2.12
N VAL A 258 7.59 19.34 3.17
CA VAL A 258 7.69 18.43 4.32
C VAL A 258 6.33 17.82 4.62
N THR A 259 6.31 16.53 4.87
CA THR A 259 5.11 15.79 5.31
C THR A 259 5.05 15.75 6.85
N PRO A 260 3.86 15.79 7.46
CA PRO A 260 3.71 15.58 8.91
C PRO A 260 3.99 14.12 9.34
N LEU A 261 4.05 13.18 8.40
CA LEU A 261 4.20 11.74 8.64
C LEU A 261 5.68 11.37 8.70
N VAL A 262 6.32 11.58 9.83
CA VAL A 262 7.77 11.46 10.01
C VAL A 262 8.28 10.04 9.74
N VAL A 263 7.57 9.01 10.20
CA VAL A 263 7.99 7.62 10.06
C VAL A 263 7.37 6.97 8.84
N SER A 264 6.07 7.15 8.66
CA SER A 264 5.32 6.48 7.59
C SER A 264 5.58 7.04 6.20
N GLY A 265 6.17 8.26 6.09
CA GLY A 265 6.37 8.95 4.82
C GLY A 265 7.54 9.94 4.77
N GLY A 266 8.32 10.08 5.83
CA GLY A 266 9.26 11.18 6.03
C GLY A 266 10.72 10.93 5.63
N VAL A 267 11.02 9.91 4.84
CA VAL A 267 12.38 9.71 4.32
C VAL A 267 12.56 10.46 2.99
N TRP A 268 13.68 11.15 2.88
CA TRP A 268 14.20 11.72 1.63
C TRP A 268 15.53 11.01 1.29
N THR A 269 15.71 10.68 0.03
CA THR A 269 16.89 9.93 -0.43
C THR A 269 17.17 10.19 -1.90
N SER A 270 18.35 9.76 -2.37
CA SER A 270 18.81 9.86 -3.76
C SER A 270 18.80 8.49 -4.46
N ALA A 271 18.93 8.50 -5.81
CA ALA A 271 19.05 7.26 -6.58
C ALA A 271 20.33 6.49 -6.23
N ALA A 272 21.43 7.21 -5.98
CA ALA A 272 22.69 6.61 -5.58
C ALA A 272 22.56 5.87 -4.22
N ASP A 273 21.83 6.45 -3.29
CA ASP A 273 21.62 5.85 -1.97
C ASP A 273 20.57 4.73 -2.01
N MET A 274 19.51 4.87 -2.80
CA MET A 274 18.55 3.78 -3.02
C MET A 274 19.21 2.55 -3.65
N ALA A 275 20.23 2.72 -4.50
CA ALA A 275 20.99 1.58 -5.02
C ALA A 275 21.74 0.83 -3.91
N LYS A 276 22.30 1.53 -2.92
CA LYS A 276 22.95 0.91 -1.75
C LYS A 276 21.93 0.17 -0.88
N TYR A 277 20.76 0.79 -0.66
CA TYR A 277 19.66 0.17 0.08
C TYR A 277 19.13 -1.08 -0.62
N LEU A 278 18.95 -1.04 -1.94
CA LEU A 278 18.59 -2.23 -2.73
C LEU A 278 19.64 -3.32 -2.63
N GLY A 279 20.93 -2.96 -2.63
CA GLY A 279 22.04 -3.90 -2.39
C GLY A 279 21.91 -4.60 -1.04
N PHE A 280 21.58 -3.84 0.02
CA PHE A 280 21.32 -4.37 1.37
C PHE A 280 20.11 -5.33 1.37
N LEU A 281 19.00 -4.96 0.74
CA LEU A 281 17.80 -5.80 0.65
C LEU A 281 18.05 -7.08 -0.16
N LEU A 282 18.73 -6.99 -1.31
CA LEU A 282 19.12 -8.15 -2.12
C LEU A 282 20.11 -9.06 -1.39
N GLY A 283 21.01 -8.47 -0.61
CA GLY A 283 22.00 -9.17 0.19
C GLY A 283 21.45 -9.87 1.44
N GLY A 284 20.14 -9.80 1.71
CA GLY A 284 19.55 -10.41 2.91
C GLY A 284 19.99 -9.74 4.21
N GLY A 285 20.01 -8.41 4.22
CA GLY A 285 20.40 -7.63 5.39
C GLY A 285 21.93 -7.37 5.51
N ARG A 286 22.70 -7.57 4.42
CA ARG A 286 24.16 -7.35 4.40
C ARG A 286 24.53 -6.02 3.77
N SER A 287 25.55 -5.39 4.33
CA SER A 287 26.27 -4.27 3.73
C SER A 287 27.72 -4.71 3.45
N GLY A 288 28.04 -5.03 2.21
CA GLY A 288 29.31 -5.65 1.86
C GLY A 288 29.54 -6.97 2.62
N ALA A 289 30.62 -7.06 3.37
CA ALA A 289 30.93 -8.22 4.22
C ALA A 289 30.18 -8.23 5.56
N GLN A 290 29.66 -7.09 6.01
CA GLN A 290 29.00 -6.94 7.31
C GLN A 290 27.54 -7.38 7.24
N GLN A 291 27.09 -8.21 8.19
CA GLN A 291 25.66 -8.48 8.43
C GLN A 291 25.10 -7.35 9.30
N LEU A 292 24.34 -6.45 8.70
CA LEU A 292 23.72 -5.33 9.40
C LEU A 292 22.43 -5.74 10.11
N LEU A 293 21.55 -6.44 9.40
CA LEU A 293 20.32 -7.04 9.94
C LEU A 293 20.44 -8.56 9.90
N GLU A 294 20.27 -9.23 11.05
CA GLU A 294 20.35 -10.68 11.15
C GLU A 294 19.41 -11.40 10.19
N PRO A 295 19.84 -12.55 9.59
CA PRO A 295 19.02 -13.29 8.64
C PRO A 295 17.64 -13.65 9.18
N ARG A 296 17.54 -14.04 10.46
CA ARG A 296 16.25 -14.36 11.11
C ARG A 296 15.28 -13.18 11.08
N LEU A 297 15.75 -11.96 11.37
CA LEU A 297 14.92 -10.76 11.37
C LEU A 297 14.60 -10.29 9.94
N TRP A 298 15.55 -10.51 9.02
CA TRP A 298 15.28 -10.29 7.60
C TRP A 298 14.17 -11.23 7.09
N ASP A 299 14.19 -12.51 7.50
CA ASP A 299 13.13 -13.48 7.18
C ASP A 299 11.80 -13.12 7.83
N GLU A 300 11.80 -12.62 9.08
CA GLU A 300 10.61 -12.09 9.76
C GLU A 300 9.96 -10.94 8.97
N MET A 301 10.78 -10.00 8.47
CA MET A 301 10.29 -8.89 7.63
C MET A 301 9.51 -9.39 6.41
N HIS A 302 9.93 -10.51 5.84
CA HIS A 302 9.39 -11.12 4.62
C HIS A 302 8.50 -12.34 4.89
N GLY A 303 8.13 -12.57 6.13
CA GLY A 303 7.46 -13.80 6.57
C GLY A 303 6.00 -13.93 6.16
N PHE A 304 5.29 -12.87 5.82
CA PHE A 304 3.87 -12.86 5.40
C PHE A 304 2.94 -13.81 6.21
N GLY A 305 3.35 -14.18 7.43
CA GLY A 305 2.68 -15.18 8.26
C GLY A 305 1.33 -14.76 8.83
N LEU A 306 1.01 -13.46 8.76
CA LEU A 306 -0.27 -12.91 9.21
C LEU A 306 -1.36 -12.94 8.12
N GLY A 307 -1.06 -13.57 6.99
CA GLY A 307 -1.95 -13.64 5.82
C GLY A 307 -1.79 -12.45 4.88
N GLY A 308 -2.18 -12.64 3.62
CA GLY A 308 -2.02 -11.65 2.56
C GLY A 308 -0.58 -11.51 2.05
N ASP A 309 -0.37 -10.51 1.24
CA ASP A 309 0.91 -10.23 0.57
C ASP A 309 1.62 -8.97 1.11
N TYR A 310 1.33 -8.58 2.37
CA TYR A 310 2.03 -7.54 3.09
C TYR A 310 2.77 -8.13 4.31
N GLY A 311 4.10 -7.98 4.33
CA GLY A 311 4.97 -8.35 5.45
C GLY A 311 5.14 -7.18 6.42
N LEU A 312 6.33 -7.03 7.01
CA LEU A 312 6.65 -5.86 7.83
C LEU A 312 7.19 -4.75 6.92
N GLY A 313 6.33 -3.82 6.49
CA GLY A 313 6.71 -2.70 5.62
C GLY A 313 7.13 -3.09 4.20
N VAL A 314 6.75 -4.25 3.71
CA VAL A 314 7.07 -4.74 2.36
C VAL A 314 5.89 -5.50 1.77
N MET A 315 5.63 -5.30 0.48
CA MET A 315 4.64 -6.02 -0.31
C MET A 315 5.32 -7.15 -1.09
N ARG A 316 4.56 -8.21 -1.37
CA ARG A 316 4.97 -9.34 -2.21
C ARG A 316 4.02 -9.48 -3.39
N SER A 317 4.57 -9.75 -4.56
CA SER A 317 3.82 -10.30 -5.69
C SER A 317 4.58 -11.50 -6.29
N GLU A 318 3.89 -12.35 -7.02
CA GLU A 318 4.49 -13.49 -7.68
C GLU A 318 4.10 -13.48 -9.16
N ARG A 319 5.09 -13.66 -10.03
CA ARG A 319 4.91 -13.71 -11.49
C ARG A 319 5.55 -14.99 -12.03
N LEU A 320 5.01 -15.52 -13.14
CA LEU A 320 5.54 -16.70 -13.80
C LEU A 320 6.40 -16.30 -15.00
N TYR A 321 7.68 -16.73 -15.01
CA TYR A 321 8.60 -16.55 -16.13
C TYR A 321 9.07 -17.94 -16.61
N GLY A 322 8.80 -18.29 -17.87
CA GLY A 322 8.95 -19.67 -18.33
C GLY A 322 8.12 -20.63 -17.46
N SER A 323 8.76 -21.54 -16.76
CA SER A 323 8.16 -22.42 -15.75
C SER A 323 8.51 -22.02 -14.30
N THR A 324 9.17 -20.87 -14.09
CA THR A 324 9.70 -20.47 -12.79
C THR A 324 8.78 -19.43 -12.15
N PRO A 325 8.17 -19.71 -10.98
CA PRO A 325 7.52 -18.70 -10.17
C PRO A 325 8.58 -17.77 -9.55
N VAL A 326 8.47 -16.49 -9.84
CA VAL A 326 9.40 -15.45 -9.39
C VAL A 326 8.70 -14.56 -8.40
N ARG A 327 9.28 -14.45 -7.19
CA ARG A 327 8.78 -13.55 -6.15
C ARG A 327 9.39 -12.17 -6.30
N LEU A 328 8.54 -11.16 -6.38
CA LEU A 328 8.88 -9.76 -6.36
C LEU A 328 8.52 -9.19 -4.99
N LEU A 329 9.43 -8.43 -4.41
CA LEU A 329 9.27 -7.70 -3.15
C LEU A 329 9.33 -6.21 -3.49
N HIS A 330 8.35 -5.45 -3.02
CA HIS A 330 8.22 -4.06 -3.44
C HIS A 330 7.51 -3.20 -2.41
N HIS A 331 7.63 -1.89 -2.57
CA HIS A 331 6.74 -0.90 -1.95
C HIS A 331 6.60 0.31 -2.87
N ARG A 332 5.46 1.00 -2.75
CA ARG A 332 5.17 2.25 -3.46
C ARG A 332 4.94 3.36 -2.46
N GLY A 333 5.32 4.57 -2.84
CA GLY A 333 5.06 5.78 -2.06
C GLY A 333 4.45 6.86 -2.95
N GLY A 334 3.47 7.59 -2.44
CA GLY A 334 2.85 8.69 -3.17
C GLY A 334 2.19 9.68 -2.23
N GLY A 335 2.38 10.96 -2.52
CA GLY A 335 1.81 12.07 -1.74
C GLY A 335 2.66 13.32 -1.86
N PHE A 336 2.09 14.46 -1.50
CA PHE A 336 2.78 15.75 -1.47
C PHE A 336 3.60 16.05 -2.74
N GLY A 337 3.02 15.68 -3.90
CA GLY A 337 3.66 15.91 -5.19
C GLY A 337 4.83 14.99 -5.52
N PHE A 338 5.06 13.93 -4.77
CA PHE A 338 6.11 12.95 -5.04
C PHE A 338 5.56 11.55 -5.24
N GLY A 339 6.28 10.75 -6.00
CA GLY A 339 6.08 9.31 -6.10
C GLY A 339 7.40 8.56 -6.04
N CYS A 340 7.34 7.36 -5.52
CA CYS A 340 8.47 6.43 -5.47
C CYS A 340 7.98 5.00 -5.63
N VAL A 341 8.77 4.18 -6.29
CA VAL A 341 8.60 2.73 -6.34
C VAL A 341 9.97 2.08 -6.25
N PHE A 342 10.07 1.02 -5.47
CA PHE A 342 11.16 0.07 -5.59
C PHE A 342 10.62 -1.34 -5.72
N THR A 343 11.32 -2.18 -6.48
CA THR A 343 11.03 -3.59 -6.64
C THR A 343 12.34 -4.37 -6.70
N TYR A 344 12.41 -5.49 -5.99
CA TYR A 344 13.58 -6.35 -6.02
C TYR A 344 13.19 -7.83 -6.03
N CYS A 345 14.04 -8.62 -6.65
CA CYS A 345 13.93 -10.07 -6.80
C CYS A 345 15.22 -10.74 -6.35
N ARG A 346 15.19 -11.44 -5.21
CA ARG A 346 16.38 -12.17 -4.71
C ARG A 346 16.76 -13.34 -5.60
N GLN A 347 15.80 -14.04 -6.21
CA GLN A 347 16.07 -15.14 -7.12
C GLN A 347 16.88 -14.68 -8.35
N ALA A 348 16.65 -13.46 -8.81
CA ALA A 348 17.39 -12.84 -9.89
C ALA A 348 18.62 -12.05 -9.41
N ASN A 349 18.75 -11.79 -8.11
CA ASN A 349 19.68 -10.81 -7.56
C ASN A 349 19.62 -9.48 -8.33
N ALA A 350 18.41 -8.98 -8.54
CA ALA A 350 18.15 -7.74 -9.29
C ALA A 350 17.08 -6.90 -8.59
N GLY A 351 17.26 -5.57 -8.62
CA GLY A 351 16.32 -4.63 -8.04
C GLY A 351 16.42 -3.28 -8.74
N PHE A 352 15.27 -2.59 -8.80
CA PHE A 352 15.12 -1.29 -9.43
C PHE A 352 14.36 -0.35 -8.50
N ALA A 353 14.73 0.94 -8.53
CA ALA A 353 13.95 2.00 -7.90
C ALA A 353 13.80 3.21 -8.81
N ALA A 354 12.65 3.86 -8.73
CA ALA A 354 12.37 5.14 -9.38
C ALA A 354 11.73 6.10 -8.37
N MET A 355 12.17 7.35 -8.41
CA MET A 355 11.64 8.46 -7.65
C MET A 355 11.29 9.58 -8.61
N PHE A 356 10.17 10.25 -8.40
CA PHE A 356 9.68 11.29 -9.30
C PHE A 356 8.89 12.35 -8.54
N ASN A 357 8.91 13.58 -9.06
CA ASN A 357 8.33 14.74 -8.39
C ASN A 357 6.85 15.00 -8.73
N ARG A 358 6.13 13.96 -9.21
CA ARG A 358 4.68 13.99 -9.43
C ARG A 358 4.13 12.57 -9.39
N ALA A 359 3.28 12.27 -8.41
CA ALA A 359 2.67 10.93 -8.28
C ALA A 359 1.67 10.69 -9.42
N THR A 360 2.06 9.88 -10.39
CA THR A 360 1.24 9.49 -11.56
C THR A 360 1.36 8.00 -11.83
N SER A 361 0.36 7.41 -12.49
CA SER A 361 0.43 6.00 -12.92
C SER A 361 1.62 5.74 -13.85
N ALA A 362 1.93 6.68 -14.76
CA ALA A 362 3.09 6.58 -15.64
C ALA A 362 4.41 6.54 -14.85
N GLY A 363 4.54 7.36 -13.79
CA GLY A 363 5.70 7.35 -12.90
C GLY A 363 5.89 6.01 -12.20
N TYR A 364 4.82 5.40 -11.69
CA TYR A 364 4.89 4.08 -11.05
C TYR A 364 5.21 2.94 -12.03
N GLY A 365 4.98 3.13 -13.33
CA GLY A 365 5.36 2.18 -14.39
C GLY A 365 6.83 2.27 -14.81
N ILE A 366 7.56 3.32 -14.39
CA ILE A 366 8.98 3.47 -14.69
C ILE A 366 9.76 2.28 -14.12
N GLY A 367 10.57 1.64 -14.95
CA GLY A 367 11.44 0.52 -14.57
C GLY A 367 10.74 -0.84 -14.48
N GLU A 368 9.42 -0.92 -14.49
CA GLU A 368 8.72 -2.20 -14.50
C GLU A 368 9.06 -3.02 -15.76
N ARG A 369 9.09 -2.37 -16.92
CA ARG A 369 9.48 -3.00 -18.17
C ARG A 369 10.94 -3.48 -18.17
N LEU A 370 11.86 -2.67 -17.65
CA LEU A 370 13.28 -3.03 -17.55
C LEU A 370 13.46 -4.28 -16.66
N LEU A 371 12.86 -4.29 -15.48
CA LEU A 371 12.92 -5.43 -14.57
C LEU A 371 12.28 -6.68 -15.20
N ASP A 372 11.14 -6.53 -15.87
CA ASP A 372 10.45 -7.62 -16.56
C ASP A 372 11.31 -8.24 -17.68
N GLN A 373 12.03 -7.42 -18.43
CA GLN A 373 12.96 -7.90 -19.46
C GLN A 373 14.18 -8.60 -18.88
N LEU A 374 14.74 -8.11 -17.77
CA LEU A 374 15.84 -8.77 -17.06
C LEU A 374 15.42 -10.13 -16.51
N LEU A 375 14.21 -10.23 -15.93
CA LEU A 375 13.65 -11.48 -15.42
C LEU A 375 13.34 -12.45 -16.57
N SER A 376 12.82 -11.92 -17.70
CA SER A 376 12.54 -12.74 -18.90
C SER A 376 13.82 -13.30 -19.51
N ALA A 377 14.90 -12.52 -19.54
CA ALA A 377 16.20 -12.99 -20.03
C ALA A 377 16.77 -14.12 -19.14
N ARG A 378 16.49 -14.10 -17.85
CA ARG A 378 17.04 -15.06 -16.88
C ARG A 378 16.21 -16.32 -16.73
N PHE A 379 14.88 -16.20 -16.71
CA PHE A 379 13.96 -17.31 -16.37
C PHE A 379 13.07 -17.75 -17.54
N GLY A 380 13.19 -17.09 -18.69
CA GLY A 380 12.31 -17.30 -19.85
C GLY A 380 11.22 -16.21 -19.92
N PRO A 381 10.49 -16.14 -21.05
CA PRO A 381 9.49 -15.12 -21.27
C PRO A 381 8.43 -15.13 -20.17
N ARG A 382 7.96 -13.94 -19.78
CA ARG A 382 6.83 -13.80 -18.87
C ARG A 382 5.64 -14.56 -19.47
N GLN A 383 5.08 -15.47 -18.70
CA GLN A 383 3.90 -16.20 -19.10
C GLN A 383 2.67 -15.33 -18.83
N PRO A 384 1.73 -15.24 -19.78
CA PRO A 384 0.43 -14.70 -19.49
C PRO A 384 -0.17 -15.52 -18.34
N ARG A 385 -0.75 -14.86 -17.38
CA ARG A 385 -1.43 -15.56 -16.29
C ARG A 385 -2.56 -16.40 -16.87
N VAL A 386 -2.83 -17.52 -16.22
CA VAL A 386 -3.80 -18.50 -16.68
C VAL A 386 -5.14 -17.81 -16.92
N PRO A 387 -5.70 -17.87 -18.15
CA PRO A 387 -7.02 -17.28 -18.40
C PRO A 387 -8.05 -17.90 -17.46
N LEU A 388 -8.96 -17.10 -16.90
CA LEU A 388 -10.07 -17.61 -16.08
C LEU A 388 -10.84 -18.74 -16.76
N SER A 389 -10.91 -18.73 -18.10
CA SER A 389 -11.55 -19.75 -18.91
C SER A 389 -10.89 -21.14 -18.81
N SER A 390 -9.63 -21.23 -18.37
CA SER A 390 -8.91 -22.50 -18.21
C SER A 390 -8.99 -23.07 -16.78
N LEU A 391 -9.58 -22.34 -15.86
CA LEU A 391 -9.79 -22.76 -14.48
C LEU A 391 -11.14 -23.45 -14.39
N ALA A 392 -11.16 -24.68 -13.86
CA ALA A 392 -12.41 -25.39 -13.61
C ALA A 392 -13.28 -24.55 -12.66
N PRO A 393 -14.49 -24.14 -13.05
CA PRO A 393 -15.34 -23.33 -12.18
C PRO A 393 -15.75 -24.15 -10.97
N ILE A 394 -15.34 -23.72 -9.77
CA ILE A 394 -15.99 -24.18 -8.54
C ILE A 394 -17.33 -23.46 -8.49
N ARG A 395 -18.41 -24.20 -8.46
CA ARG A 395 -19.74 -23.63 -8.42
C ARG A 395 -20.04 -23.19 -6.99
N LEU A 396 -20.11 -21.89 -6.78
CA LEU A 396 -20.74 -21.33 -5.58
C LEU A 396 -22.23 -21.72 -5.58
N THR A 397 -22.78 -21.99 -4.41
CA THR A 397 -24.24 -22.15 -4.26
C THR A 397 -24.94 -20.80 -4.52
N GLN A 398 -26.21 -20.84 -4.86
CA GLN A 398 -27.00 -19.63 -5.05
C GLN A 398 -26.99 -18.72 -3.81
N ASP A 399 -27.06 -19.32 -2.63
CA ASP A 399 -27.00 -18.61 -1.34
C ASP A 399 -25.65 -17.90 -1.14
N GLN A 400 -24.53 -18.58 -1.45
CA GLN A 400 -23.19 -17.97 -1.38
C GLN A 400 -23.06 -16.79 -2.35
N MET A 401 -23.57 -16.92 -3.57
CA MET A 401 -23.56 -15.84 -4.55
C MET A 401 -24.43 -14.66 -4.10
N GLN A 402 -25.59 -14.91 -3.54
CA GLN A 402 -26.48 -13.87 -3.00
C GLN A 402 -25.84 -13.12 -1.82
N GLN A 403 -25.17 -13.84 -0.92
CA GLN A 403 -24.47 -13.22 0.22
C GLN A 403 -23.33 -12.28 -0.23
N MET A 404 -22.68 -12.59 -1.34
CA MET A 404 -21.59 -11.77 -1.89
C MET A 404 -22.10 -10.65 -2.80
N ALA A 405 -23.28 -10.77 -3.37
CA ALA A 405 -23.83 -9.78 -4.27
C ALA A 405 -24.18 -8.47 -3.54
N GLY A 406 -24.00 -7.34 -4.22
CA GLY A 406 -24.26 -6.02 -3.65
C GLY A 406 -23.16 -5.00 -3.92
N SER A 407 -23.21 -3.87 -3.21
CA SER A 407 -22.16 -2.85 -3.27
C SER A 407 -21.10 -3.08 -2.19
N TRP A 408 -19.86 -2.76 -2.53
CA TRP A 408 -18.67 -2.94 -1.72
C TRP A 408 -17.85 -1.66 -1.69
N ILE A 409 -17.07 -1.48 -0.65
CA ILE A 409 -16.20 -0.32 -0.46
C ILE A 409 -14.78 -0.75 -0.11
N GLY A 410 -13.80 -0.20 -0.79
CA GLY A 410 -12.38 -0.38 -0.50
C GLY A 410 -11.65 0.95 -0.57
N ARG A 411 -10.35 0.93 -0.32
CA ARG A 411 -9.50 2.13 -0.39
C ARG A 411 -9.54 2.80 -1.77
N SER A 412 -9.61 2.00 -2.83
CA SER A 412 -9.69 2.47 -4.21
C SER A 412 -11.08 3.00 -4.61
N GLY A 413 -12.05 2.99 -3.69
CA GLY A 413 -13.41 3.45 -3.91
C GLY A 413 -14.46 2.34 -3.90
N LYS A 414 -15.58 2.60 -4.56
CA LYS A 414 -16.76 1.72 -4.61
C LYS A 414 -16.55 0.61 -5.63
N ALA A 415 -17.05 -0.57 -5.29
CA ALA A 415 -17.13 -1.73 -6.17
C ALA A 415 -18.55 -2.33 -6.11
N LYS A 416 -18.93 -3.11 -7.11
CA LYS A 416 -20.18 -3.86 -7.13
C LYS A 416 -19.89 -5.31 -7.48
N ILE A 417 -20.46 -6.23 -6.72
CA ILE A 417 -20.47 -7.65 -7.06
C ILE A 417 -21.87 -8.00 -7.51
N GLY A 418 -21.97 -8.54 -8.73
CA GLY A 418 -23.23 -8.98 -9.33
C GLY A 418 -23.15 -10.43 -9.76
N VAL A 419 -24.32 -11.04 -9.95
CA VAL A 419 -24.47 -12.36 -10.58
C VAL A 419 -24.83 -12.15 -12.04
N ALA A 420 -24.00 -12.62 -12.95
CA ALA A 420 -24.27 -12.57 -14.39
C ALA A 420 -25.36 -13.56 -14.79
N GLY A 421 -25.98 -13.36 -15.97
CA GLY A 421 -27.04 -14.23 -16.48
C GLY A 421 -26.65 -15.70 -16.66
N ASN A 422 -25.36 -16.00 -16.74
CA ASN A 422 -24.79 -17.36 -16.77
C ASN A 422 -24.52 -17.95 -15.35
N GLY A 423 -24.89 -17.22 -14.27
CA GLY A 423 -24.71 -17.66 -12.89
C GLY A 423 -23.30 -17.46 -12.34
N GLU A 424 -22.47 -16.61 -12.95
CA GLU A 424 -21.12 -16.29 -12.47
C GLU A 424 -21.11 -14.98 -11.68
N LEU A 425 -20.24 -14.91 -10.63
CA LEU A 425 -19.98 -13.66 -9.93
C LEU A 425 -19.06 -12.76 -10.76
N GLN A 426 -19.39 -11.47 -10.79
CA GLN A 426 -18.58 -10.44 -11.44
C GLN A 426 -18.31 -9.28 -10.49
N LEU A 427 -17.02 -8.85 -10.43
CA LEU A 427 -16.59 -7.66 -9.73
C LEU A 427 -16.45 -6.50 -10.70
N HIS A 428 -17.20 -5.44 -10.46
CA HIS A 428 -17.13 -4.19 -11.19
C HIS A 428 -16.46 -3.11 -10.33
N ARG A 429 -15.39 -2.49 -10.83
CA ARG A 429 -14.71 -1.37 -10.18
C ARG A 429 -14.78 -0.13 -11.08
N GLY A 430 -15.27 0.98 -10.53
CA GLY A 430 -15.39 2.25 -11.28
C GLY A 430 -16.40 2.19 -12.42
N ALA A 431 -16.14 2.98 -13.47
CA ALA A 431 -17.04 3.13 -14.64
C ALA A 431 -16.81 2.07 -15.73
N HIS A 432 -15.98 1.07 -15.52
CA HIS A 432 -15.75 0.02 -16.51
C HIS A 432 -16.97 -0.89 -16.64
N ALA A 433 -17.49 -0.98 -17.85
CA ALA A 433 -18.71 -1.74 -18.15
C ALA A 433 -18.48 -3.26 -18.05
N GLU A 434 -17.27 -3.73 -18.26
CA GLU A 434 -16.91 -5.14 -18.17
C GLU A 434 -16.44 -5.48 -16.77
N GLY A 435 -17.15 -6.39 -16.09
CA GLY A 435 -16.78 -6.87 -14.77
C GLY A 435 -15.67 -7.93 -14.85
N THR A 436 -14.77 -7.90 -13.88
CA THR A 436 -13.79 -8.97 -13.70
C THR A 436 -14.49 -10.19 -13.10
N ARG A 437 -14.38 -11.35 -13.76
CA ARG A 437 -15.00 -12.59 -13.28
C ARG A 437 -14.31 -13.09 -12.02
N PHE A 438 -15.09 -13.54 -11.06
CA PHE A 438 -14.60 -14.37 -9.97
C PHE A 438 -14.62 -15.85 -10.38
N ALA A 439 -13.54 -16.54 -10.08
CA ALA A 439 -13.54 -18.00 -10.02
C ALA A 439 -13.27 -18.40 -8.57
N ALA A 440 -13.98 -19.40 -8.07
CA ALA A 440 -13.76 -19.92 -6.73
C ALA A 440 -12.72 -21.05 -6.78
N ILE A 441 -11.75 -21.03 -5.84
CA ILE A 441 -10.77 -22.11 -5.69
C ILE A 441 -11.28 -23.11 -4.65
N ASP A 442 -11.89 -22.58 -3.60
CA ASP A 442 -12.46 -23.33 -2.49
C ASP A 442 -13.60 -22.50 -1.91
N GLY A 443 -14.51 -23.06 -1.15
CA GLY A 443 -15.78 -22.42 -0.79
C GLY A 443 -15.74 -20.98 -0.30
N ASP A 444 -14.64 -20.54 0.29
CA ASP A 444 -14.41 -19.16 0.78
C ASP A 444 -13.29 -18.42 0.04
N GLN A 445 -12.57 -19.08 -0.86
CA GLN A 445 -11.47 -18.48 -1.62
C GLN A 445 -11.90 -18.18 -3.06
N LEU A 446 -11.87 -16.91 -3.39
CA LEU A 446 -12.16 -16.37 -4.72
C LEU A 446 -10.89 -15.79 -5.31
N PHE A 447 -10.78 -15.82 -6.62
CA PHE A 447 -9.73 -15.08 -7.30
C PHE A 447 -10.28 -14.37 -8.54
N THR A 448 -9.63 -13.26 -8.89
CA THR A 448 -9.90 -12.53 -10.11
C THR A 448 -8.64 -12.46 -10.95
N VAL A 449 -8.81 -12.41 -12.25
CA VAL A 449 -7.75 -12.10 -13.21
C VAL A 449 -8.15 -10.81 -13.89
N ASP A 450 -7.30 -9.80 -13.86
CA ASP A 450 -7.53 -8.56 -14.59
C ASP A 450 -7.15 -8.69 -16.08
N THR A 451 -7.35 -7.60 -16.84
CA THR A 451 -7.04 -7.56 -18.28
C THR A 451 -5.57 -7.77 -18.59
N ASP A 452 -4.68 -7.47 -17.63
CA ASP A 452 -3.23 -7.65 -17.76
C ASP A 452 -2.79 -9.05 -17.29
N GLY A 453 -3.75 -9.89 -16.90
CA GLY A 453 -3.52 -11.24 -16.39
C GLY A 453 -2.97 -11.27 -14.96
N GLU A 454 -3.08 -10.17 -14.20
CA GLU A 454 -2.74 -10.14 -12.78
C GLU A 454 -3.82 -10.86 -11.96
N VAL A 455 -3.40 -11.80 -11.10
CA VAL A 455 -4.31 -12.57 -10.25
C VAL A 455 -4.38 -11.96 -8.86
N ALA A 456 -5.56 -11.53 -8.45
CA ALA A 456 -5.86 -11.19 -7.07
C ALA A 456 -6.66 -12.32 -6.42
N THR A 457 -6.22 -12.79 -5.26
CA THR A 457 -6.95 -13.78 -4.48
C THR A 457 -7.71 -13.07 -3.37
N TYR A 458 -8.98 -13.41 -3.22
CA TYR A 458 -9.84 -12.89 -2.16
C TYR A 458 -10.31 -14.04 -1.27
N ARG A 459 -10.37 -13.77 0.03
CA ARG A 459 -11.06 -14.65 0.98
C ARG A 459 -12.31 -13.95 1.46
N TYR A 460 -13.45 -14.63 1.34
CA TYR A 460 -14.71 -14.13 1.86
C TYR A 460 -14.84 -14.44 3.35
N HIS A 461 -15.16 -13.41 4.10
CA HIS A 461 -15.52 -13.49 5.52
C HIS A 461 -16.97 -13.03 5.65
N ALA A 462 -17.84 -13.91 6.16
CA ALA A 462 -19.24 -13.58 6.36
C ALA A 462 -19.41 -12.42 7.36
N ALA A 463 -20.55 -11.72 7.25
CA ALA A 463 -20.93 -10.71 8.22
C ALA A 463 -21.11 -11.32 9.61
N THR A 464 -20.80 -10.55 10.64
CA THR A 464 -21.06 -10.84 12.04
C THR A 464 -21.99 -9.77 12.61
N ASP A 465 -22.46 -9.94 13.84
CA ASP A 465 -23.28 -8.93 14.52
C ASP A 465 -22.58 -7.56 14.62
N MET A 466 -21.25 -7.54 14.55
CA MET A 466 -20.45 -6.33 14.75
C MET A 466 -19.84 -5.78 13.46
N LEU A 467 -19.68 -6.60 12.43
CA LEU A 467 -18.92 -6.23 11.21
C LEU A 467 -19.67 -6.73 9.97
N PRO A 468 -19.72 -5.90 8.89
CA PRO A 468 -20.18 -6.36 7.59
C PRO A 468 -19.30 -7.48 7.03
N ALA A 469 -19.83 -8.20 6.03
CA ALA A 469 -19.01 -9.14 5.28
C ALA A 469 -17.79 -8.44 4.66
N TYR A 470 -16.71 -9.19 4.50
CA TYR A 470 -15.41 -8.66 4.09
C TYR A 470 -14.73 -9.59 3.11
N LEU A 471 -14.18 -9.02 2.05
CA LEU A 471 -13.29 -9.71 1.11
C LEU A 471 -11.85 -9.29 1.41
N GLU A 472 -11.07 -10.17 2.03
CA GLU A 472 -9.64 -9.97 2.25
C GLU A 472 -8.89 -10.20 0.95
N CYS A 473 -8.13 -9.20 0.49
CA CYS A 473 -7.32 -9.31 -0.72
C CYS A 473 -5.90 -9.78 -0.39
N SER A 474 -5.36 -10.69 -1.19
CA SER A 474 -4.04 -11.28 -0.94
C SER A 474 -2.86 -10.49 -1.51
N ASN A 475 -3.09 -9.49 -2.37
CA ASN A 475 -2.01 -8.78 -3.09
C ASN A 475 -1.41 -7.59 -2.32
N GLY A 476 -1.63 -7.50 -1.00
CA GLY A 476 -1.18 -6.38 -0.16
C GLY A 476 -2.02 -5.11 -0.33
N GLU A 477 -3.11 -5.17 -1.08
CA GLU A 477 -4.12 -4.12 -1.15
C GLU A 477 -5.15 -4.28 -0.04
N ASP A 478 -5.82 -3.17 0.28
CA ASP A 478 -6.98 -3.22 1.17
C ASP A 478 -8.09 -4.07 0.55
N GLY A 479 -8.68 -4.94 1.34
CA GLY A 479 -9.85 -5.71 0.92
C GLY A 479 -11.09 -4.83 0.71
N LEU A 480 -12.21 -5.47 0.46
CA LEU A 480 -13.51 -4.81 0.26
C LEU A 480 -14.44 -5.13 1.43
N ASP A 481 -15.08 -4.11 2.02
CA ASP A 481 -16.16 -4.28 2.99
C ASP A 481 -17.51 -4.19 2.28
N GLN A 482 -18.44 -5.08 2.60
CA GLN A 482 -19.78 -5.03 2.04
C GLN A 482 -20.51 -3.78 2.53
N ASN A 483 -20.90 -2.93 1.59
CA ASN A 483 -21.61 -1.68 1.87
C ASN A 483 -23.12 -1.89 1.94
N ASP A 484 -23.69 -2.42 0.85
CA ASP A 484 -25.11 -2.78 0.77
C ASP A 484 -25.25 -4.17 0.16
N PRO A 485 -25.72 -5.17 0.92
CA PRO A 485 -26.18 -6.43 0.33
C PRO A 485 -27.42 -6.19 -0.54
N ILE A 486 -27.67 -7.05 -1.53
CA ILE A 486 -28.83 -6.89 -2.43
C ILE A 486 -30.15 -6.94 -1.65
N ASP A 487 -30.28 -7.87 -0.73
CA ASP A 487 -31.46 -8.09 0.11
C ASP A 487 -31.25 -7.57 1.53
N GLY A 488 -30.56 -6.43 1.67
CA GLY A 488 -30.24 -5.85 2.96
C GLY A 488 -31.49 -5.37 3.72
N PRO A 489 -31.48 -5.44 5.06
CA PRO A 489 -32.60 -5.00 5.88
C PRO A 489 -32.84 -3.50 5.74
N THR A 490 -34.11 -3.09 5.88
CA THR A 490 -34.46 -1.67 6.03
C THR A 490 -33.86 -1.12 7.32
N GLY A 491 -33.29 0.08 7.25
CA GLY A 491 -32.66 0.73 8.40
C GLY A 491 -33.65 1.28 9.41
N PRO A 492 -33.17 1.73 10.57
CA PRO A 492 -33.99 2.13 11.71
C PRO A 492 -34.74 3.46 11.55
N GLN A 493 -34.51 4.23 10.48
CA GLN A 493 -35.19 5.52 10.22
C GLN A 493 -35.19 6.48 11.42
N ALA A 494 -34.06 6.68 12.06
CA ALA A 494 -33.97 7.45 13.30
C ALA A 494 -34.18 8.97 13.06
N PRO A 495 -35.24 9.59 13.64
CA PRO A 495 -35.55 11.01 13.39
C PRO A 495 -34.46 11.98 13.83
N HIS A 496 -33.66 11.62 14.83
CA HIS A 496 -32.57 12.46 15.34
C HIS A 496 -31.42 12.66 14.35
N TRP A 497 -31.38 11.91 13.24
CA TRP A 497 -30.40 12.11 12.16
C TRP A 497 -30.74 13.30 11.25
N GLN A 498 -31.98 13.76 11.23
CA GLN A 498 -32.44 14.86 10.34
C GLN A 498 -31.57 16.13 10.40
N PRO A 499 -31.11 16.60 11.59
CA PRO A 499 -30.26 17.78 11.68
C PRO A 499 -28.90 17.61 10.99
N TRP A 500 -28.42 16.38 10.78
CA TRP A 500 -27.11 16.12 10.18
C TRP A 500 -27.18 15.94 8.66
N LEU A 501 -28.33 15.69 8.09
CA LEU A 501 -28.48 15.51 6.64
C LEU A 501 -28.04 16.77 5.90
N GLY A 502 -27.34 16.57 4.77
CA GLY A 502 -26.93 17.67 3.91
C GLY A 502 -25.56 17.49 3.28
N ARG A 503 -25.08 18.57 2.68
CA ARG A 503 -23.78 18.61 1.99
C ARG A 503 -22.73 19.23 2.89
N TYR A 504 -21.56 18.59 2.94
CA TYR A 504 -20.41 19.03 3.71
C TYR A 504 -19.21 19.20 2.80
N ARG A 505 -18.36 20.18 3.13
CA ARG A 505 -17.04 20.36 2.54
C ARG A 505 -15.99 19.73 3.45
N VAL A 506 -15.11 18.95 2.87
CA VAL A 506 -13.88 18.46 3.50
C VAL A 506 -12.73 19.23 2.89
N ASP A 507 -12.03 20.01 3.69
CA ASP A 507 -10.87 20.74 3.24
C ASP A 507 -9.69 19.75 3.15
N GLN A 508 -9.11 19.66 1.97
CA GLN A 508 -7.96 18.79 1.70
C GLN A 508 -6.86 19.63 1.06
N TRP A 509 -5.66 19.55 1.62
CA TRP A 509 -4.52 20.11 0.93
C TRP A 509 -4.24 19.31 -0.36
N GLY A 510 -3.86 19.99 -1.40
CA GLY A 510 -3.45 19.34 -2.63
C GLY A 510 -4.58 18.84 -3.53
N ARG A 511 -5.84 19.08 -3.15
CA ARG A 511 -7.02 18.77 -3.97
C ARG A 511 -8.05 19.90 -3.85
N PRO A 512 -8.90 20.10 -4.88
CA PRO A 512 -10.10 20.89 -4.68
C PRO A 512 -10.86 20.37 -3.47
N SER A 513 -11.49 21.25 -2.71
CA SER A 513 -12.31 20.83 -1.57
C SER A 513 -13.26 19.71 -1.98
N MET A 514 -13.16 18.58 -1.30
CA MET A 514 -14.06 17.46 -1.54
C MET A 514 -15.41 17.76 -0.90
N PHE A 515 -16.47 17.48 -1.62
CA PHE A 515 -17.82 17.57 -1.07
C PHE A 515 -18.32 16.16 -0.80
N VAL A 516 -18.83 15.95 0.41
CA VAL A 516 -19.50 14.71 0.80
C VAL A 516 -20.95 15.00 1.15
N VAL A 517 -21.82 14.05 0.86
CA VAL A 517 -23.26 14.17 1.14
C VAL A 517 -23.59 13.16 2.23
N LEU A 518 -24.24 13.66 3.29
CA LEU A 518 -24.92 12.81 4.27
C LEU A 518 -26.40 12.75 3.91
N GLU A 519 -26.87 11.57 3.58
CA GLU A 519 -28.23 11.33 3.11
C GLU A 519 -28.84 10.09 3.77
N GLN A 520 -30.17 10.01 3.76
CA GLN A 520 -30.89 8.83 4.23
C GLN A 520 -31.51 8.09 3.04
N ARG A 521 -31.23 6.79 2.94
CA ARG A 521 -31.79 5.89 1.92
C ARG A 521 -32.25 4.58 2.58
N HIS A 522 -33.42 4.10 2.25
CA HIS A 522 -33.97 2.84 2.78
C HIS A 522 -33.88 2.72 4.33
N GLY A 523 -34.03 3.86 5.02
CA GLY A 523 -33.93 3.91 6.48
C GLY A 523 -32.52 3.96 7.06
N TRP A 524 -31.47 3.83 6.26
CA TRP A 524 -30.07 3.95 6.66
C TRP A 524 -29.49 5.33 6.33
N LEU A 525 -28.52 5.77 7.13
CA LEU A 525 -27.66 6.90 6.79
C LEU A 525 -26.52 6.46 5.87
N TYR A 526 -26.14 7.36 4.95
CA TYR A 526 -24.99 7.23 4.07
C TYR A 526 -24.16 8.50 4.09
N ILE A 527 -22.86 8.37 4.24
CA ILE A 527 -21.92 9.45 4.01
C ILE A 527 -21.13 9.17 2.73
N ASP A 528 -21.29 10.06 1.75
CA ASP A 528 -20.72 9.88 0.41
C ASP A 528 -21.04 8.49 -0.21
N GLY A 529 -22.24 8.00 0.06
CA GLY A 529 -22.76 6.69 -0.39
C GLY A 529 -22.13 5.49 0.33
N ILE A 530 -21.42 5.69 1.45
CA ILE A 530 -20.97 4.64 2.35
C ILE A 530 -21.97 4.54 3.49
N ARG A 531 -22.54 3.34 3.69
CA ARG A 531 -23.56 3.11 4.69
C ARG A 531 -23.00 3.20 6.10
N LEU A 532 -23.71 3.87 7.00
CA LEU A 532 -23.42 3.86 8.43
C LEU A 532 -24.17 2.66 9.06
N VAL A 533 -23.41 1.74 9.62
CA VAL A 533 -23.90 0.43 10.07
C VAL A 533 -24.07 0.33 11.57
N ALA A 534 -23.52 1.28 12.32
CA ALA A 534 -23.64 1.30 13.77
C ALA A 534 -23.65 2.73 14.30
N GLU A 535 -24.49 2.98 15.29
CA GLU A 535 -24.46 4.17 16.15
C GLU A 535 -24.24 3.67 17.59
N VAL A 536 -23.08 3.97 18.19
CA VAL A 536 -22.72 3.49 19.53
C VAL A 536 -23.17 4.46 20.62
N GLU A 537 -23.28 5.74 20.27
CA GLU A 537 -23.83 6.82 21.08
C GLU A 537 -24.52 7.79 20.13
N PRO A 538 -25.52 8.56 20.59
CA PRO A 538 -26.16 9.56 19.72
C PRO A 538 -25.14 10.52 19.09
N GLY A 539 -25.00 10.46 17.77
CA GLY A 539 -24.06 11.26 17.00
C GLY A 539 -22.67 10.64 16.81
N LEU A 540 -22.37 9.47 17.32
CA LEU A 540 -21.16 8.71 17.02
C LEU A 540 -21.51 7.46 16.20
N LEU A 541 -21.27 7.51 14.92
CA LEU A 541 -21.63 6.46 13.98
C LEU A 541 -20.39 5.86 13.30
N PHE A 542 -20.55 4.67 12.72
CA PHE A 542 -19.50 3.96 12.01
C PHE A 542 -19.97 3.51 10.64
N THR A 543 -19.13 3.76 9.64
CA THR A 543 -19.36 3.31 8.26
C THR A 543 -19.18 1.80 8.11
N SER A 544 -19.65 1.24 6.99
CA SER A 544 -19.47 -0.18 6.66
C SER A 544 -18.00 -0.59 6.57
N ASP A 545 -17.10 0.33 6.19
CA ASP A 545 -15.66 0.12 6.18
C ASP A 545 -14.95 0.43 7.52
N GLY A 546 -15.74 0.67 8.59
CA GLY A 546 -15.29 0.82 9.97
C GLY A 546 -14.81 2.21 10.37
N GLU A 547 -14.91 3.21 9.51
CA GLU A 547 -14.50 4.58 9.83
C GLU A 547 -15.52 5.30 10.72
N ALA A 548 -15.02 6.07 11.69
CA ALA A 548 -15.88 6.85 12.57
C ALA A 548 -16.40 8.13 11.89
N VAL A 549 -17.67 8.44 12.15
CA VAL A 549 -18.33 9.70 11.85
C VAL A 549 -18.85 10.27 13.17
N ASP A 550 -18.36 11.42 13.58
CA ASP A 550 -18.68 12.01 14.89
C ASP A 550 -19.36 13.37 14.73
N PHE A 551 -20.63 13.45 15.13
CA PHE A 551 -21.46 14.66 15.13
C PHE A 551 -21.63 15.26 16.53
N ARG A 552 -21.02 14.71 17.58
CA ARG A 552 -21.22 15.15 18.97
C ARG A 552 -20.55 16.50 19.28
N GLY A 553 -19.49 16.82 18.58
CA GLY A 553 -18.77 18.10 18.73
C GLY A 553 -19.39 19.25 17.95
N SER A 554 -18.92 20.47 18.20
CA SER A 554 -19.30 21.67 17.43
C SER A 554 -18.88 21.58 15.95
N GLN A 555 -17.93 20.72 15.62
CA GLN A 555 -17.44 20.46 14.28
C GLN A 555 -17.43 18.96 14.02
N PRO A 556 -18.36 18.46 13.20
CA PRO A 556 -18.41 17.06 12.84
C PRO A 556 -17.12 16.57 12.15
N THR A 557 -16.81 15.30 12.32
CA THR A 557 -15.66 14.67 11.67
C THR A 557 -16.04 13.37 10.97
N TRP A 558 -15.32 13.03 9.90
CA TRP A 558 -15.32 11.74 9.23
C TRP A 558 -13.90 11.32 8.89
N ARG A 559 -13.47 10.13 9.25
CA ARG A 559 -12.07 9.68 9.09
C ARG A 559 -11.07 10.64 9.76
N ASN A 560 -11.46 11.26 10.88
CA ASN A 560 -10.75 12.34 11.57
C ASN A 560 -10.62 13.66 10.78
N LEU A 561 -11.20 13.76 9.59
CA LEU A 561 -11.24 15.00 8.80
C LEU A 561 -12.46 15.83 9.20
N ARG A 562 -12.29 17.14 9.28
CA ARG A 562 -13.34 18.08 9.66
C ARG A 562 -14.36 18.25 8.55
N LEU A 563 -15.63 18.13 8.89
CA LEU A 563 -16.78 18.35 8.01
C LEU A 563 -17.33 19.77 8.22
N ARG A 564 -17.32 20.62 7.18
CA ARG A 564 -17.92 21.95 7.23
C ARG A 564 -19.24 21.92 6.45
N ARG A 565 -20.35 22.13 7.14
CA ARG A 565 -21.66 22.17 6.48
C ARG A 565 -21.71 23.27 5.44
N VAL A 566 -22.17 22.95 4.25
CA VAL A 566 -22.39 23.91 3.17
C VAL A 566 -23.87 24.29 3.20
N ALA A 567 -24.15 25.61 3.22
CA ALA A 567 -25.51 26.08 3.13
C ALA A 567 -26.19 25.53 1.84
N PRO A 568 -27.49 25.21 1.85
CA PRO A 568 -28.21 24.89 0.62
C PRO A 568 -27.94 26.00 -0.38
N MET A 569 -27.57 25.65 -1.62
CA MET A 569 -27.53 26.66 -2.68
C MET A 569 -28.95 27.21 -2.79
N GLY A 570 -29.11 28.49 -2.43
CA GLY A 570 -30.40 29.18 -2.61
C GLY A 570 -30.85 28.94 -4.03
N GLN A 571 -32.14 28.60 -4.19
CA GLN A 571 -32.79 28.64 -5.47
C GLN A 571 -32.73 30.12 -5.93
N GLY A 572 -31.73 30.40 -6.77
CA GLY A 572 -31.60 31.63 -7.50
C GLY A 572 -32.03 31.40 -8.94
#